data_56fbbf64ad64d82a4e7cd2bcf7ab1684
#
_entry.id   56fbbf64ad64d82a4e7cd2bcf7ab1684
#
_cell.length_a   1.000
_cell.length_b   1.000
_cell.length_c   1.000
_cell.angle_alpha   90.00
_cell.angle_beta   90.00
_cell.angle_gamma   90.00
#
_symmetry.space_group_name_H-M   'P 1'
#
loop_
_entity.id
_entity.type
_entity.pdbx_description
1 polymer ?
#
loop_
_entity_poly.entity_id
_entity_poly.type
_entity_poly.pdbx_seq_one_letter_code
_entity_poly.pdbx_strand_id
1 'polypeptide(L)'
;ELTLMSHFATADGPEGVTQQMATIEAAANDIPLPRCLANSAATLWHPSTHGSWIRPGIVLYGASPSGCWNDIAATGLQPAMTLSSEIIGIQQLKSGDRV
;
A
#
# COMPACT_ATOMS: atom_id res chain seq x y z
N GLU A 1 -0.80 16.52 19.44
CA GLU A 1 -1.93 15.84 18.81
C GLU A 1 -1.65 14.34 18.74
N LEU A 2 -2.63 13.51 19.11
CA LEU A 2 -2.51 12.04 19.09
C LEU A 2 -3.46 11.48 18.03
N THR A 3 -3.03 10.42 17.34
CA THR A 3 -3.83 9.70 16.34
C THR A 3 -3.65 8.19 16.58
N LEU A 4 -4.75 7.45 16.60
CA LEU A 4 -4.74 6.01 16.64
C LEU A 4 -4.35 5.46 15.27
N MET A 5 -3.27 4.68 15.23
CA MET A 5 -2.76 4.11 13.99
C MET A 5 -2.65 2.58 14.10
N SER A 6 -2.98 1.91 13.01
CA SER A 6 -2.65 0.50 12.78
C SER A 6 -2.27 0.29 11.32
N HIS A 7 -1.87 -0.92 10.95
CA HIS A 7 -1.55 -1.28 9.57
C HIS A 7 -2.22 -2.59 9.19
N PHE A 8 -2.95 -2.59 8.06
CA PHE A 8 -3.55 -3.80 7.52
C PHE A 8 -2.52 -4.64 6.78
N ALA A 9 -2.39 -5.88 7.16
CA ALA A 9 -1.44 -6.82 6.56
C ALA A 9 -1.99 -7.52 5.32
N THR A 10 -3.32 -7.58 5.15
CA THR A 10 -4.01 -8.40 4.15
C THR A 10 -5.03 -7.62 3.33
N ALA A 11 -4.98 -6.30 3.35
CA ALA A 11 -5.96 -5.46 2.65
C ALA A 11 -5.90 -5.60 1.11
N ASP A 12 -4.82 -6.10 0.57
CA ASP A 12 -4.59 -6.40 -0.85
C ASP A 12 -4.89 -7.86 -1.22
N GLY A 13 -5.22 -8.70 -0.24
CA GLY A 13 -5.51 -10.11 -0.41
C GLY A 13 -6.98 -10.47 -0.20
N PRO A 14 -7.32 -11.75 -0.42
CA PRO A 14 -8.69 -12.25 -0.30
C PRO A 14 -9.25 -12.20 1.13
N GLU A 15 -8.40 -12.19 2.15
CA GLU A 15 -8.80 -12.07 3.55
C GLU A 15 -9.34 -10.66 3.87
N GLY A 16 -8.93 -9.67 3.11
CA GLY A 16 -9.35 -8.29 3.29
C GLY A 16 -8.99 -7.71 4.66
N VAL A 17 -9.89 -6.92 5.24
CA VAL A 17 -9.63 -6.16 6.48
C VAL A 17 -10.55 -6.51 7.65
N THR A 18 -11.56 -7.36 7.45
CA THR A 18 -12.65 -7.57 8.41
C THR A 18 -12.17 -8.01 9.78
N GLN A 19 -11.30 -9.02 9.84
CA GLN A 19 -10.78 -9.53 11.11
C GLN A 19 -9.91 -8.50 11.83
N GLN A 20 -9.06 -7.80 11.08
CA GLN A 20 -8.17 -6.79 11.65
C GLN A 20 -8.96 -5.58 12.15
N MET A 21 -10.03 -5.18 11.44
CA MET A 21 -10.94 -4.14 11.90
C MET A 21 -11.63 -4.54 13.21
N ALA A 22 -12.16 -5.75 13.31
CA ALA A 22 -12.77 -6.25 14.53
C ALA A 22 -11.78 -6.23 15.72
N THR A 23 -10.54 -6.60 15.49
CA THR A 23 -9.47 -6.54 16.51
C THR A 23 -9.18 -5.12 16.97
N ILE A 24 -9.10 -4.18 16.02
CA ILE A 24 -8.86 -2.76 16.33
C ILE A 24 -10.03 -2.18 17.12
N GLU A 25 -11.26 -2.47 16.73
CA GLU A 25 -12.45 -2.01 17.40
C GLU A 25 -12.56 -2.57 18.82
N ALA A 26 -12.29 -3.86 19.01
CA ALA A 26 -12.28 -4.47 20.34
C ALA A 26 -11.22 -3.86 21.27
N ALA A 27 -10.07 -3.45 20.71
CA ALA A 27 -8.96 -2.92 21.50
C ALA A 27 -9.07 -1.40 21.76
N ALA A 28 -9.75 -0.65 20.90
CA ALA A 28 -9.64 0.80 20.86
C ALA A 28 -10.96 1.54 20.54
N ASN A 29 -12.11 0.87 20.61
CA ASN A 29 -13.41 1.48 20.31
C ASN A 29 -13.72 2.67 21.24
N ASP A 30 -13.35 2.56 22.50
CA ASP A 30 -13.61 3.57 23.52
C ASP A 30 -12.56 4.69 23.56
N ILE A 31 -11.59 4.66 22.62
CA ILE A 31 -10.55 5.69 22.52
C ILE A 31 -11.00 6.75 21.53
N PRO A 32 -11.37 7.97 21.97
CA PRO A 32 -11.90 9.02 21.10
C PRO A 32 -10.78 9.79 20.39
N LEU A 33 -9.93 9.08 19.67
CA LEU A 33 -8.85 9.68 18.89
C LEU A 33 -9.14 9.59 17.38
N PRO A 34 -8.64 10.54 16.59
CA PRO A 34 -8.61 10.41 15.13
C PRO A 34 -7.95 9.10 14.72
N ARG A 35 -8.49 8.45 13.69
CA ARG A 35 -8.00 7.16 13.20
C ARG A 35 -7.24 7.31 11.90
N CYS A 36 -6.14 6.57 11.77
CA CYS A 36 -5.28 6.48 10.60
C CYS A 36 -4.96 5.02 10.31
N LEU A 37 -5.86 4.31 9.62
CA LEU A 37 -5.79 2.86 9.44
C LEU A 37 -5.45 2.46 8.00
N ALA A 38 -6.09 3.11 7.00
CA ALA A 38 -6.02 2.71 5.61
C ALA A 38 -4.64 2.92 5.00
N ASN A 39 -4.03 1.84 4.51
CA ASN A 39 -2.90 1.84 3.59
C ASN A 39 -3.38 2.00 2.13
N SER A 40 -2.54 1.81 1.12
CA SER A 40 -2.92 1.94 -0.29
C SER A 40 -4.09 1.04 -0.69
N ALA A 41 -4.04 -0.25 -0.35
CA ALA A 41 -5.09 -1.22 -0.67
C ALA A 41 -6.40 -0.87 0.04
N ALA A 42 -6.34 -0.61 1.34
CA ALA A 42 -7.50 -0.22 2.11
C ALA A 42 -8.10 1.11 1.63
N THR A 43 -7.29 2.04 1.18
CA THR A 43 -7.75 3.31 0.61
C THR A 43 -8.58 3.08 -0.66
N LEU A 44 -8.15 2.18 -1.53
CA LEU A 44 -8.83 1.92 -2.81
C LEU A 44 -10.03 0.98 -2.67
N TRP A 45 -9.90 -0.07 -1.86
CA TRP A 45 -10.84 -1.18 -1.90
C TRP A 45 -11.68 -1.38 -0.64
N HIS A 46 -11.33 -0.72 0.47
CA HIS A 46 -12.03 -0.84 1.74
C HIS A 46 -12.43 0.53 2.32
N PRO A 47 -13.37 1.27 1.68
CA PRO A 47 -13.75 2.61 2.13
C PRO A 47 -14.22 2.70 3.59
N SER A 48 -14.74 1.60 4.15
CA SER A 48 -15.15 1.53 5.56
C SER A 48 -13.99 1.71 6.54
N THR A 49 -12.75 1.57 6.09
CA THR A 49 -11.54 1.77 6.91
C THR A 49 -11.03 3.21 6.90
N HIS A 50 -11.64 4.08 6.11
CA HIS A 50 -11.26 5.48 6.06
C HIS A 50 -11.61 6.14 7.39
N GLY A 51 -10.60 6.70 8.03
CA GLY A 51 -10.76 7.50 9.23
C GLY A 51 -10.49 8.97 8.93
N SER A 52 -9.98 9.68 9.93
CA SER A 52 -9.57 11.08 9.77
C SER A 52 -8.37 11.24 8.83
N TRP A 53 -7.57 10.16 8.67
CA TRP A 53 -6.36 10.11 7.86
C TRP A 53 -6.26 8.80 7.11
N ILE A 54 -5.68 8.88 5.92
CA ILE A 54 -5.27 7.71 5.13
C ILE A 54 -3.77 7.79 4.83
N ARG A 55 -3.14 6.65 4.57
CA ARG A 55 -1.71 6.55 4.25
C ARG A 55 -1.48 5.84 2.92
N PRO A 56 -1.93 6.43 1.80
CA PRO A 56 -1.61 5.87 0.49
C PRO A 56 -0.09 5.95 0.27
N GLY A 57 0.53 4.82 0.01
CA GLY A 57 1.97 4.72 -0.28
C GLY A 57 2.17 4.44 -1.76
N ILE A 58 2.19 3.16 -2.14
CA ILE A 58 2.52 2.72 -3.49
C ILE A 58 1.62 3.31 -4.59
N VAL A 59 0.37 3.57 -4.29
CA VAL A 59 -0.57 4.16 -5.27
C VAL A 59 -0.22 5.60 -5.64
N LEU A 60 0.51 6.33 -4.81
CA LEU A 60 1.01 7.67 -5.15
C LEU A 60 2.05 7.63 -6.29
N TYR A 61 2.68 6.50 -6.49
CA TYR A 61 3.62 6.26 -7.58
C TYR A 61 2.96 5.60 -8.79
N GLY A 62 1.63 5.43 -8.77
CA GLY A 62 0.86 4.81 -9.85
C GLY A 62 0.99 3.30 -9.91
N ALA A 63 1.39 2.64 -8.82
CA ALA A 63 1.48 1.19 -8.77
C ALA A 63 0.32 0.57 -7.98
N SER A 64 -0.14 -0.61 -8.42
CA SER A 64 -1.19 -1.35 -7.73
C SER A 64 -0.66 -2.01 -6.44
N PRO A 65 -1.41 -1.94 -5.33
CA PRO A 65 -1.07 -2.67 -4.12
C PRO A 65 -1.06 -4.20 -4.32
N SER A 66 -1.86 -4.73 -5.24
CA SER A 66 -1.89 -6.17 -5.59
C SER A 66 -0.75 -6.59 -6.53
N GLY A 67 0.01 -5.64 -7.07
CA GLY A 67 0.97 -5.91 -8.15
C GLY A 67 0.35 -6.06 -9.53
N CYS A 68 -0.98 -6.03 -9.67
CA CYS A 68 -1.70 -6.12 -10.92
C CYS A 68 -2.26 -4.76 -11.34
N TRP A 69 -1.80 -4.23 -12.47
CA TRP A 69 -2.27 -2.93 -12.98
C TRP A 69 -3.78 -2.89 -13.23
N ASN A 70 -4.36 -3.97 -13.73
CA ASN A 70 -5.78 -4.03 -14.05
C ASN A 70 -6.67 -3.71 -12.84
N ASP A 71 -6.22 -4.00 -11.63
CA ASP A 71 -7.00 -3.79 -10.41
C ASP A 71 -7.17 -2.29 -10.07
N ILE A 72 -6.32 -1.43 -10.63
CA ILE A 72 -6.39 0.02 -10.44
C ILE A 72 -6.61 0.80 -11.74
N ALA A 73 -6.71 0.13 -12.88
CA ALA A 73 -6.85 0.80 -14.18
C ALA A 73 -8.04 1.78 -14.24
N ALA A 74 -9.15 1.43 -13.59
CA ALA A 74 -10.37 2.27 -13.56
C ALA A 74 -10.27 3.46 -12.58
N THR A 75 -9.23 3.55 -11.76
CA THR A 75 -9.09 4.64 -10.77
C THR A 75 -8.65 5.96 -11.38
N GLY A 76 -8.13 5.95 -12.60
CA GLY A 76 -7.52 7.11 -13.24
C GLY A 76 -6.14 7.50 -12.69
N LEU A 77 -5.58 6.72 -11.78
CA LEU A 77 -4.23 6.93 -11.25
C LEU A 77 -3.19 6.74 -12.34
N GLN A 78 -2.16 7.56 -12.32
CA GLN A 78 -1.03 7.50 -13.27
C GLN A 78 0.29 7.56 -12.52
N PRO A 79 1.34 6.89 -13.02
CA PRO A 79 2.68 7.03 -12.48
C PRO A 79 3.13 8.49 -12.50
N ALA A 80 3.50 9.02 -11.33
CA ALA A 80 3.96 10.40 -11.18
C ALA A 80 5.48 10.48 -10.97
N MET A 81 6.17 9.34 -10.94
CA MET A 81 7.61 9.26 -10.75
C MET A 81 8.26 8.49 -11.90
N THR A 82 9.36 9.01 -12.41
CA THR A 82 10.23 8.33 -13.37
C THR A 82 11.59 8.09 -12.72
N LEU A 83 12.00 6.82 -12.63
CA LEU A 83 13.36 6.43 -12.28
C LEU A 83 14.11 6.13 -13.58
N SER A 84 15.21 6.84 -13.82
CA SER A 84 16.05 6.64 -15.01
C SER A 84 17.48 6.31 -14.59
N SER A 85 18.16 5.50 -15.41
CA SER A 85 19.57 5.18 -15.27
C SER A 85 20.18 4.97 -16.64
N GLU A 86 21.49 5.06 -16.71
CA GLU A 86 22.25 4.79 -17.93
C GLU A 86 23.15 3.57 -17.73
N ILE A 87 23.43 2.85 -18.80
CA ILE A 87 24.41 1.76 -18.78
C ILE A 87 25.81 2.38 -18.73
N ILE A 88 26.50 2.18 -17.61
CA ILE A 88 27.85 2.72 -17.40
C ILE A 88 28.97 1.71 -17.69
N GLY A 89 28.61 0.44 -17.94
CA GLY A 89 29.56 -0.61 -18.28
C GLY A 89 28.85 -1.87 -18.77
N ILE A 90 29.46 -2.55 -19.72
CA ILE A 90 29.02 -3.84 -20.23
C ILE A 90 30.19 -4.81 -20.14
N GLN A 91 29.97 -5.98 -19.54
CA GLN A 91 30.94 -7.04 -19.46
C GLN A 91 30.42 -8.30 -20.14
N GLN A 92 31.29 -8.96 -20.89
CA GLN A 92 31.01 -10.29 -21.44
C GLN A 92 31.54 -11.35 -20.49
N LEU A 93 30.62 -12.04 -19.84
CA LEU A 93 30.95 -13.08 -18.86
C LEU A 93 31.00 -14.46 -19.54
N LYS A 94 31.91 -15.30 -19.05
CA LYS A 94 32.02 -16.72 -19.41
C LYS A 94 31.55 -17.56 -18.23
N SER A 95 31.25 -18.82 -18.47
CA SER A 95 30.88 -19.75 -17.40
C SER A 95 32.01 -19.82 -16.34
N GLY A 96 31.62 -19.50 -15.08
CA GLY A 96 32.53 -19.45 -13.94
C GLY A 96 33.01 -18.06 -13.53
N ASP A 97 32.76 -17.03 -14.35
CA ASP A 97 33.06 -15.65 -13.97
C ASP A 97 32.11 -15.17 -12.87
N ARG A 98 32.59 -14.24 -12.06
CA ARG A 98 31.80 -13.58 -10.99
C ARG A 98 31.62 -12.12 -11.32
N VAL A 99 30.48 -11.57 -10.92
CA VAL A 99 30.14 -10.14 -10.99
C VAL A 99 30.46 -9.49 -9.66
#